data_05a6dff7da81d556a9981882aa95d9f1
#
_entry.id   05a6dff7da81d556a9981882aa95d9f1
#
_cell.length_a   1.000
_cell.length_b   1.000
_cell.length_c   1.000
_cell.angle_alpha   90.00
_cell.angle_beta   90.00
_cell.angle_gamma   90.00
#
_symmetry.space_group_name_H-M   'P 1'
#
loop_
_entity.id
_entity.type
_entity.pdbx_description
1 polymer ?
#
loop_
_entity_poly.entity_id
_entity_poly.type
_entity_poly.pdbx_seq_one_letter_code
_entity_poly.pdbx_strand_id
1 'polypeptide(L)'
;LFQSEKGKNTMKDYLVRGMSMDGFVKVVAIRSTELVRRGAEIQKTTPNATAAFGRALTAASMMGNMQKVENGSMTLQIRGGGPIGTITVVSDAEGNVRGYVTEPRVPLVEKYPGKLDVGATVGTNGTITVIRDLQMKEPYIGSTELVSGEIGDDVTAYFAQSEQIPTACALGVLVDRDTSVKVAGGYILQLLPGAPEETVSALEAGIQRAGAVTPMLEAGMTPEDILGQVCGS
;
A
#
# COMPACT_ATOMS: atom_id res chain seq x y z
N LEU A 1 39.27 -22.41 -10.78
CA LEU A 1 38.43 -21.22 -11.11
C LEU A 1 37.04 -21.49 -10.62
N PHE A 2 36.76 -21.14 -9.34
CA PHE A 2 35.40 -21.17 -8.79
C PHE A 2 34.74 -19.84 -9.12
N GLN A 3 33.74 -19.83 -10.00
CA GLN A 3 32.81 -18.72 -10.14
C GLN A 3 31.87 -18.77 -8.95
N SER A 4 32.00 -17.83 -8.01
CA SER A 4 31.02 -17.61 -6.99
C SER A 4 29.78 -16.99 -7.64
N GLU A 5 28.69 -17.74 -7.75
CA GLU A 5 27.38 -17.16 -7.98
C GLU A 5 27.09 -16.23 -6.79
N LYS A 6 27.06 -14.92 -7.07
CA LYS A 6 26.50 -13.94 -6.14
C LYS A 6 25.01 -14.27 -6.02
N GLY A 7 24.63 -15.04 -4.99
CA GLY A 7 23.25 -15.20 -4.62
C GLY A 7 22.63 -13.81 -4.43
N LYS A 8 21.56 -13.52 -5.16
CA LYS A 8 20.73 -12.34 -4.92
C LYS A 8 20.28 -12.44 -3.47
N ASN A 9 20.80 -11.58 -2.62
CA ASN A 9 20.37 -11.43 -1.25
C ASN A 9 18.95 -10.81 -1.29
N THR A 10 17.94 -11.65 -1.47
CA THR A 10 16.54 -11.23 -1.47
C THR A 10 16.19 -10.91 -0.02
N MET A 11 16.17 -9.63 0.31
CA MET A 11 15.63 -9.18 1.59
C MET A 11 14.19 -9.69 1.70
N LYS A 12 13.86 -10.42 2.76
CA LYS A 12 12.52 -10.94 3.00
C LYS A 12 11.52 -9.81 3.17
N ASP A 13 10.26 -10.05 2.78
CA ASP A 13 9.18 -9.15 3.10
C ASP A 13 8.89 -9.17 4.59
N TYR A 14 8.63 -8.00 5.15
CA TYR A 14 8.19 -7.84 6.53
C TYR A 14 7.53 -6.48 6.73
N LEU A 15 6.77 -6.39 7.81
CA LEU A 15 6.04 -5.21 8.22
C LEU A 15 6.52 -4.80 9.62
N VAL A 16 6.65 -3.51 9.82
CA VAL A 16 6.88 -2.90 11.12
C VAL A 16 5.74 -1.97 11.48
N ARG A 17 5.40 -1.93 12.75
CA ARG A 17 4.43 -0.97 13.29
C ARG A 17 4.96 -0.36 14.57
N GLY A 18 4.58 0.87 14.81
CA GLY A 18 5.02 1.60 15.99
C GLY A 18 4.16 2.81 16.26
N MET A 19 4.61 3.58 17.23
CA MET A 19 4.05 4.85 17.61
C MET A 19 5.19 5.82 17.83
N SER A 20 5.03 7.08 17.49
CA SER A 20 5.99 8.13 17.80
C SER A 20 6.21 8.25 19.32
N MET A 21 7.36 8.75 19.74
CA MET A 21 7.70 8.87 21.17
C MET A 21 6.73 9.77 21.93
N ASP A 22 6.16 10.77 21.27
CA ASP A 22 5.13 11.66 21.83
C ASP A 22 3.73 11.02 21.88
N GLY A 23 3.57 9.82 21.28
CA GLY A 23 2.33 9.06 21.30
C GLY A 23 1.23 9.56 20.34
N PHE A 24 1.52 10.53 19.46
CA PHE A 24 0.52 11.13 18.59
C PHE A 24 0.51 10.63 17.14
N VAL A 25 1.53 9.87 16.73
CA VAL A 25 1.59 9.32 15.36
C VAL A 25 1.70 7.81 15.41
N LYS A 26 0.68 7.12 14.91
CA LYS A 26 0.72 5.68 14.67
C LYS A 26 1.32 5.42 13.29
N VAL A 27 2.29 4.51 13.21
CA VAL A 27 3.03 4.24 11.99
C VAL A 27 3.00 2.75 11.64
N VAL A 28 2.90 2.46 10.35
CA VAL A 28 3.10 1.13 9.79
C VAL A 28 3.87 1.29 8.48
N ALA A 29 4.91 0.48 8.27
CA ALA A 29 5.61 0.40 7.01
C ALA A 29 5.89 -1.05 6.64
N ILE A 30 5.97 -1.33 5.35
CA ILE A 30 6.12 -2.68 4.81
C ILE A 30 7.06 -2.69 3.60
N ARG A 31 7.90 -3.72 3.54
CA ARG A 31 8.46 -4.23 2.30
C ARG A 31 7.60 -5.41 1.85
N SER A 32 7.10 -5.36 0.61
CA SER A 32 6.13 -6.34 0.06
C SER A 32 6.53 -6.86 -1.31
N THR A 33 7.82 -6.86 -1.62
CA THR A 33 8.33 -7.21 -2.97
C THR A 33 7.97 -8.63 -3.38
N GLU A 34 8.19 -9.61 -2.48
CA GLU A 34 7.90 -11.01 -2.76
C GLU A 34 6.39 -11.29 -2.78
N LEU A 35 5.63 -10.62 -1.91
CA LEU A 35 4.17 -10.66 -1.90
C LEU A 35 3.60 -10.24 -3.27
N VAL A 36 4.04 -9.08 -3.76
CA VAL A 36 3.56 -8.53 -5.04
C VAL A 36 4.01 -9.42 -6.21
N ARG A 37 5.26 -9.89 -6.19
CA ARG A 37 5.79 -10.83 -7.19
C ARG A 37 4.94 -12.09 -7.24
N ARG A 38 4.65 -12.68 -6.09
CA ARG A 38 3.83 -13.88 -5.99
C ARG A 38 2.39 -13.65 -6.48
N GLY A 39 1.79 -12.50 -6.13
CA GLY A 39 0.46 -12.10 -6.63
C GLY A 39 0.44 -11.97 -8.15
N ALA A 40 1.45 -11.32 -8.72
CA ALA A 40 1.59 -11.14 -10.17
C ALA A 40 1.75 -12.48 -10.91
N GLU A 41 2.56 -13.39 -10.39
CA GLU A 41 2.76 -14.74 -10.95
C GLU A 41 1.47 -15.55 -10.97
N ILE A 42 0.73 -15.57 -9.85
CA ILE A 42 -0.52 -16.34 -9.72
C ILE A 42 -1.58 -15.81 -10.68
N GLN A 43 -1.76 -14.48 -10.73
CA GLN A 43 -2.80 -13.84 -11.55
C GLN A 43 -2.35 -13.63 -13.00
N LYS A 44 -1.06 -13.77 -13.31
CA LYS A 44 -0.43 -13.50 -14.62
C LYS A 44 -0.73 -12.08 -15.10
N THR A 45 -0.50 -11.12 -14.22
CA THR A 45 -0.81 -9.71 -14.46
C THR A 45 0.18 -9.06 -15.42
N THR A 46 -0.32 -8.15 -16.27
CA THR A 46 0.51 -7.23 -17.06
C THR A 46 1.06 -6.10 -16.18
N PRO A 47 2.07 -5.32 -16.62
CA PRO A 47 2.75 -4.33 -15.77
C PRO A 47 1.82 -3.37 -15.03
N ASN A 48 0.85 -2.78 -15.71
CA ASN A 48 -0.12 -1.87 -15.09
C ASN A 48 -1.00 -2.57 -14.05
N ALA A 49 -1.50 -3.78 -14.37
CA ALA A 49 -2.26 -4.57 -13.42
C ALA A 49 -1.39 -5.00 -12.21
N THR A 50 -0.11 -5.34 -12.45
CA THR A 50 0.85 -5.66 -11.38
C THR A 50 1.04 -4.47 -10.44
N ALA A 51 1.22 -3.26 -10.98
CA ALA A 51 1.39 -2.06 -10.18
C ALA A 51 0.14 -1.75 -9.35
N ALA A 52 -1.05 -1.80 -9.95
CA ALA A 52 -2.32 -1.54 -9.26
C ALA A 52 -2.62 -2.61 -8.20
N PHE A 53 -2.56 -3.88 -8.58
CA PHE A 53 -2.83 -5.00 -7.67
C PHE A 53 -1.80 -5.06 -6.54
N GLY A 54 -0.53 -4.84 -6.85
CA GLY A 54 0.55 -4.82 -5.86
C GLY A 54 0.36 -3.71 -4.82
N ARG A 55 -0.06 -2.50 -5.22
CA ARG A 55 -0.41 -1.43 -4.27
C ARG A 55 -1.59 -1.83 -3.39
N ALA A 56 -2.62 -2.45 -3.94
CA ALA A 56 -3.76 -2.92 -3.17
C ALA A 56 -3.39 -4.03 -2.17
N LEU A 57 -2.55 -5.01 -2.57
CA LEU A 57 -2.00 -6.03 -1.68
C LEU A 57 -1.20 -5.40 -0.53
N THR A 58 -0.33 -4.45 -0.85
CA THR A 58 0.50 -3.73 0.12
C THR A 58 -0.34 -2.94 1.12
N ALA A 59 -1.31 -2.16 0.62
CA ALA A 59 -2.23 -1.39 1.47
C ALA A 59 -3.05 -2.32 2.38
N ALA A 60 -3.66 -3.37 1.82
CA ALA A 60 -4.47 -4.31 2.58
C ALA A 60 -3.67 -5.04 3.67
N SER A 61 -2.42 -5.41 3.41
CA SER A 61 -1.53 -6.01 4.41
C SER A 61 -1.32 -5.07 5.61
N MET A 62 -1.00 -3.80 5.36
CA MET A 62 -0.84 -2.79 6.41
C MET A 62 -2.16 -2.54 7.15
N MET A 63 -3.26 -2.32 6.42
CA MET A 63 -4.58 -2.04 7.00
C MET A 63 -5.11 -3.20 7.84
N GLY A 64 -4.88 -4.45 7.40
CA GLY A 64 -5.23 -5.65 8.16
C GLY A 64 -4.45 -5.75 9.46
N ASN A 65 -3.13 -5.52 9.40
CA ASN A 65 -2.27 -5.54 10.59
C ASN A 65 -2.56 -4.39 11.59
N MET A 66 -3.19 -3.32 11.13
CA MET A 66 -3.63 -2.22 12.01
C MET A 66 -4.88 -2.54 12.82
N GLN A 67 -5.58 -3.65 12.54
CA GLN A 67 -6.77 -4.06 13.28
C GLN A 67 -6.43 -4.44 14.73
N LYS A 68 -7.40 -4.19 15.63
CA LYS A 68 -7.26 -4.50 17.05
C LYS A 68 -7.78 -5.90 17.42
N VAL A 69 -8.46 -6.58 16.49
CA VAL A 69 -9.10 -7.89 16.71
C VAL A 69 -8.23 -8.97 16.11
N GLU A 70 -7.65 -9.83 16.95
CA GLU A 70 -6.67 -10.85 16.53
C GLU A 70 -7.20 -11.83 15.47
N ASN A 71 -8.46 -12.23 15.56
CA ASN A 71 -9.10 -13.14 14.58
C ASN A 71 -9.96 -12.38 13.57
N GLY A 72 -9.79 -11.06 13.46
CA GLY A 72 -10.50 -10.23 12.50
C GLY A 72 -9.98 -10.41 11.08
N SER A 73 -10.84 -10.16 10.12
CA SER A 73 -10.44 -10.04 8.73
C SER A 73 -10.91 -8.71 8.13
N MET A 74 -10.19 -8.27 7.10
CA MET A 74 -10.54 -7.06 6.35
C MET A 74 -10.56 -7.37 4.87
N THR A 75 -11.59 -6.92 4.17
CA THR A 75 -11.65 -6.91 2.72
C THR A 75 -11.52 -5.49 2.21
N LEU A 76 -10.53 -5.26 1.36
CA LEU A 76 -10.37 -4.05 0.58
C LEU A 76 -10.89 -4.31 -0.83
N GLN A 77 -11.86 -3.53 -1.29
CA GLN A 77 -12.41 -3.62 -2.62
C GLN A 77 -12.31 -2.26 -3.32
N ILE A 78 -11.75 -2.24 -4.52
CA ILE A 78 -11.57 -1.02 -5.33
C ILE A 78 -12.26 -1.24 -6.66
N ARG A 79 -13.18 -0.34 -7.01
CA ARG A 79 -13.94 -0.32 -8.25
C ARG A 79 -13.89 1.08 -8.81
N GLY A 80 -13.01 1.34 -9.77
CA GLY A 80 -12.84 2.67 -10.35
C GLY A 80 -13.40 2.82 -11.75
N GLY A 81 -13.96 1.77 -12.34
CA GLY A 81 -14.47 1.80 -13.71
C GLY A 81 -13.37 1.76 -14.77
N GLY A 82 -12.11 1.62 -14.39
CA GLY A 82 -11.00 1.46 -15.32
C GLY A 82 -10.87 0.03 -15.85
N PRO A 83 -9.94 -0.21 -16.80
CA PRO A 83 -9.81 -1.50 -17.51
C PRO A 83 -9.47 -2.71 -16.60
N ILE A 84 -8.89 -2.51 -15.42
CA ILE A 84 -8.60 -3.61 -14.47
C ILE A 84 -9.87 -4.20 -13.84
N GLY A 85 -10.99 -3.46 -13.91
CA GLY A 85 -12.25 -3.84 -13.28
C GLY A 85 -12.19 -3.69 -11.76
N THR A 86 -12.51 -4.75 -11.03
CA THR A 86 -12.51 -4.76 -9.57
C THR A 86 -11.23 -5.39 -9.04
N ILE A 87 -10.61 -4.73 -8.07
CA ILE A 87 -9.54 -5.29 -7.25
C ILE A 87 -10.15 -5.68 -5.90
N THR A 88 -9.98 -6.93 -5.48
CA THR A 88 -10.45 -7.41 -4.17
C THR A 88 -9.28 -8.07 -3.44
N VAL A 89 -9.00 -7.61 -2.23
CA VAL A 89 -7.95 -8.17 -1.36
C VAL A 89 -8.52 -8.39 0.03
N VAL A 90 -8.28 -9.56 0.58
CA VAL A 90 -8.62 -9.91 1.98
C VAL A 90 -7.33 -10.00 2.77
N SER A 91 -7.30 -9.38 3.95
CA SER A 91 -6.19 -9.46 4.91
C SER A 91 -6.68 -9.97 6.26
N ASP A 92 -5.84 -10.75 6.94
CA ASP A 92 -6.00 -11.07 8.35
C ASP A 92 -5.30 -10.00 9.25
N ALA A 93 -5.35 -10.21 10.57
CA ALA A 93 -4.74 -9.32 11.55
C ALA A 93 -3.21 -9.42 11.60
N GLU A 94 -2.60 -10.46 11.04
CA GLU A 94 -1.15 -10.60 10.91
C GLU A 94 -0.62 -9.90 9.66
N GLY A 95 -1.52 -9.44 8.76
CA GLY A 95 -1.15 -8.80 7.50
C GLY A 95 -0.92 -9.78 6.35
N ASN A 96 -1.28 -11.06 6.52
CA ASN A 96 -1.30 -12.00 5.42
C ASN A 96 -2.47 -11.66 4.49
N VAL A 97 -2.22 -11.68 3.18
CA VAL A 97 -3.23 -11.27 2.20
C VAL A 97 -3.46 -12.32 1.13
N ARG A 98 -4.68 -12.31 0.60
CA ARG A 98 -5.07 -12.99 -0.63
C ARG A 98 -5.98 -12.07 -1.44
N GLY A 99 -5.87 -12.13 -2.75
CA GLY A 99 -6.69 -11.24 -3.56
C GLY A 99 -6.71 -11.64 -5.03
N TYR A 100 -7.52 -10.92 -5.76
CA TYR A 100 -7.61 -11.07 -7.22
C TYR A 100 -8.03 -9.75 -7.88
N VAL A 101 -7.79 -9.68 -9.18
CA VAL A 101 -8.31 -8.62 -10.06
C VAL A 101 -9.21 -9.24 -11.12
N THR A 102 -10.23 -8.50 -11.54
CA THR A 102 -11.17 -8.99 -12.55
C THR A 102 -10.50 -9.17 -13.91
N GLU A 103 -9.68 -8.19 -14.31
CA GLU A 103 -8.92 -8.25 -15.57
C GLU A 103 -7.42 -8.08 -15.28
N PRO A 104 -6.66 -9.19 -15.25
CA PRO A 104 -5.23 -9.13 -14.98
C PRO A 104 -4.40 -8.69 -16.19
N ARG A 105 -4.96 -8.70 -17.39
CA ARG A 105 -4.27 -8.40 -18.65
C ARG A 105 -4.76 -7.09 -19.27
N VAL A 106 -4.41 -5.98 -18.63
CA VAL A 106 -4.72 -4.65 -19.12
C VAL A 106 -3.64 -4.13 -20.07
N PRO A 107 -3.97 -3.18 -20.96
CA PRO A 107 -2.98 -2.52 -21.81
C PRO A 107 -1.90 -1.79 -21.01
N LEU A 108 -0.71 -1.65 -21.60
CA LEU A 108 0.33 -0.78 -21.07
C LEU A 108 -0.09 0.68 -21.28
N VAL A 109 -0.21 1.42 -20.21
CA VAL A 109 -0.47 2.86 -20.19
C VAL A 109 0.56 3.54 -19.32
N GLU A 110 1.24 4.52 -19.85
CA GLU A 110 2.22 5.34 -19.13
C GLU A 110 1.70 6.76 -18.95
N LYS A 111 1.88 7.31 -17.76
CA LYS A 111 1.59 8.72 -17.45
C LYS A 111 2.62 9.65 -18.11
N TYR A 112 3.87 9.20 -18.15
CA TYR A 112 4.99 9.72 -18.91
C TYR A 112 6.01 8.57 -19.09
N PRO A 113 6.97 8.68 -20.03
CA PRO A 113 7.89 7.59 -20.32
C PRO A 113 8.54 6.98 -19.06
N GLY A 114 8.34 5.68 -18.87
CA GLY A 114 8.86 4.92 -17.73
C GLY A 114 8.01 4.98 -16.46
N LYS A 115 6.86 5.67 -16.45
CA LYS A 115 5.94 5.71 -15.31
C LYS A 115 4.58 5.12 -15.69
N LEU A 116 4.25 3.96 -15.15
CA LEU A 116 2.94 3.34 -15.33
C LEU A 116 1.81 4.24 -14.80
N ASP A 117 0.74 4.38 -15.56
CA ASP A 117 -0.46 5.10 -15.16
C ASP A 117 -1.42 4.15 -14.42
N VAL A 118 -1.25 4.08 -13.11
CA VAL A 118 -2.11 3.26 -12.23
C VAL A 118 -3.50 3.88 -12.14
N GLY A 119 -3.58 5.22 -12.07
CA GLY A 119 -4.85 5.93 -12.02
C GLY A 119 -5.73 5.64 -13.24
N ALA A 120 -5.19 5.71 -14.45
CA ALA A 120 -5.92 5.33 -15.65
C ALA A 120 -6.29 3.84 -15.70
N THR A 121 -5.47 2.97 -15.09
CA THR A 121 -5.72 1.53 -15.02
C THR A 121 -6.87 1.18 -14.09
N VAL A 122 -6.96 1.84 -12.93
CA VAL A 122 -8.00 1.65 -11.92
C VAL A 122 -9.26 2.44 -12.27
N GLY A 123 -9.08 3.68 -12.73
CA GLY A 123 -10.16 4.66 -12.93
C GLY A 123 -10.56 5.35 -11.63
N THR A 124 -11.40 6.38 -11.75
CA THR A 124 -11.86 7.19 -10.62
C THR A 124 -13.39 7.27 -10.51
N ASN A 125 -14.10 6.62 -11.44
CA ASN A 125 -15.57 6.62 -11.44
C ASN A 125 -16.11 5.43 -10.61
N GLY A 126 -15.98 5.54 -9.30
CA GLY A 126 -16.42 4.50 -8.39
C GLY A 126 -15.85 4.64 -6.98
N THR A 127 -15.68 3.53 -6.28
CA THR A 127 -15.45 3.54 -4.83
C THR A 127 -14.30 2.64 -4.38
N ILE A 128 -13.71 3.04 -3.25
CA ILE A 128 -12.95 2.19 -2.35
C ILE A 128 -13.84 1.78 -1.19
N THR A 129 -13.95 0.48 -0.93
CA THR A 129 -14.79 -0.08 0.12
C THR A 129 -13.95 -0.98 1.02
N VAL A 130 -14.08 -0.78 2.33
CA VAL A 130 -13.42 -1.60 3.35
C VAL A 130 -14.49 -2.29 4.18
N ILE A 131 -14.42 -3.61 4.24
CA ILE A 131 -15.32 -4.45 5.04
C ILE A 131 -14.45 -5.08 6.12
N ARG A 132 -14.82 -4.87 7.40
CA ARG A 132 -14.10 -5.46 8.54
C ARG A 132 -15.01 -6.42 9.29
N ASP A 133 -14.60 -7.67 9.34
CA ASP A 133 -15.17 -8.65 10.29
C ASP A 133 -14.43 -8.48 11.63
N LEU A 134 -15.10 -7.84 12.56
CA LEU A 134 -14.60 -7.59 13.92
C LEU A 134 -15.13 -8.61 14.93
N GLN A 135 -15.56 -9.78 14.46
CA GLN A 135 -16.22 -10.82 15.30
C GLN A 135 -17.51 -10.31 15.97
N MET A 136 -18.16 -9.33 15.34
CA MET A 136 -19.47 -8.80 15.75
C MET A 136 -20.59 -9.46 14.94
N LYS A 137 -21.85 -9.21 15.33
CA LYS A 137 -23.02 -9.76 14.63
C LYS A 137 -23.07 -9.37 13.15
N GLU A 138 -22.61 -8.16 12.83
CA GLU A 138 -22.55 -7.64 11.47
C GLU A 138 -21.17 -7.04 11.22
N PRO A 139 -20.62 -7.18 10.00
CA PRO A 139 -19.35 -6.56 9.66
C PRO A 139 -19.50 -5.03 9.58
N TYR A 140 -18.43 -4.31 9.90
CA TYR A 140 -18.35 -2.89 9.62
C TYR A 140 -18.03 -2.67 8.12
N ILE A 141 -18.76 -1.79 7.46
CA ILE A 141 -18.56 -1.44 6.06
C ILE A 141 -18.40 0.07 5.94
N GLY A 142 -17.23 0.49 5.45
CA GLY A 142 -16.95 1.87 5.07
C GLY A 142 -16.70 1.97 3.57
N SER A 143 -17.21 3.02 2.93
CA SER A 143 -17.00 3.25 1.50
C SER A 143 -16.89 4.73 1.21
N THR A 144 -15.95 5.10 0.30
CA THR A 144 -15.78 6.48 -0.19
C THR A 144 -15.55 6.47 -1.69
N GLU A 145 -15.79 7.59 -2.36
CA GLU A 145 -15.45 7.76 -3.77
C GLU A 145 -13.92 7.74 -3.94
N LEU A 146 -13.46 7.22 -5.08
CA LEU A 146 -12.05 7.29 -5.46
C LEU A 146 -11.68 8.73 -5.84
N VAL A 147 -10.48 9.16 -5.43
CA VAL A 147 -9.98 10.50 -5.73
C VAL A 147 -8.97 10.52 -6.87
N SER A 148 -8.15 9.48 -7.02
CA SER A 148 -7.10 9.44 -8.04
C SER A 148 -6.96 8.10 -8.76
N GLY A 149 -7.43 7.00 -8.16
CA GLY A 149 -7.16 5.65 -8.64
C GLY A 149 -5.69 5.19 -8.44
N GLU A 150 -4.85 6.03 -7.84
CA GLU A 150 -3.45 5.69 -7.50
C GLU A 150 -3.36 4.80 -6.23
N ILE A 151 -4.51 4.50 -5.61
CA ILE A 151 -4.71 3.66 -4.42
C ILE A 151 -4.17 4.28 -3.13
N GLY A 152 -2.97 4.84 -3.11
CA GLY A 152 -2.42 5.50 -1.92
C GLY A 152 -3.26 6.71 -1.50
N ASP A 153 -3.59 7.58 -2.44
CA ASP A 153 -4.45 8.74 -2.22
C ASP A 153 -5.86 8.32 -1.83
N ASP A 154 -6.37 7.26 -2.46
CA ASP A 154 -7.71 6.72 -2.21
C ASP A 154 -7.82 6.12 -0.80
N VAL A 155 -6.78 5.43 -0.32
CA VAL A 155 -6.67 4.95 1.07
C VAL A 155 -6.61 6.11 2.05
N THR A 156 -5.84 7.15 1.73
CA THR A 156 -5.76 8.39 2.52
C THR A 156 -7.14 9.04 2.66
N ALA A 157 -7.83 9.21 1.53
CA ALA A 157 -9.19 9.78 1.49
C ALA A 157 -10.20 8.91 2.26
N TYR A 158 -10.12 7.58 2.12
CA TYR A 158 -10.97 6.65 2.86
C TYR A 158 -10.84 6.85 4.37
N PHE A 159 -9.63 6.89 4.91
CA PHE A 159 -9.44 7.09 6.35
C PHE A 159 -9.94 8.45 6.82
N ALA A 160 -9.71 9.50 6.05
CA ALA A 160 -10.16 10.84 6.39
C ALA A 160 -11.70 10.96 6.37
N GLN A 161 -12.36 10.41 5.36
CA GLN A 161 -13.79 10.60 5.13
C GLN A 161 -14.66 9.57 5.88
N SER A 162 -14.26 8.30 5.86
CA SER A 162 -15.04 7.21 6.44
C SER A 162 -14.71 6.96 7.92
N GLU A 163 -13.44 7.04 8.30
CA GLU A 163 -13.00 6.75 9.68
C GLU A 163 -12.66 8.02 10.48
N GLN A 164 -12.62 9.18 9.82
CA GLN A 164 -12.28 10.47 10.42
C GLN A 164 -10.90 10.48 11.10
N ILE A 165 -9.96 9.74 10.52
CA ILE A 165 -8.58 9.65 11.00
C ILE A 165 -7.66 10.33 9.98
N PRO A 166 -7.01 11.46 10.32
CA PRO A 166 -6.01 12.06 9.46
C PRO A 166 -4.88 11.07 9.18
N THR A 167 -4.71 10.74 7.90
CA THR A 167 -3.83 9.65 7.46
C THR A 167 -3.00 10.10 6.27
N ALA A 168 -1.74 9.65 6.20
CA ALA A 168 -0.93 9.69 5.00
C ALA A 168 -0.59 8.24 4.59
N CYS A 169 -0.82 7.92 3.33
CA CYS A 169 -0.50 6.62 2.76
C CYS A 169 0.36 6.79 1.51
N ALA A 170 1.53 6.15 1.50
CA ALA A 170 2.38 6.08 0.31
C ALA A 170 2.63 4.63 -0.07
N LEU A 171 2.40 4.32 -1.34
CA LEU A 171 2.54 2.98 -1.91
C LEU A 171 3.44 3.03 -3.14
N GLY A 172 4.32 2.05 -3.29
CA GLY A 172 5.21 1.93 -4.44
C GLY A 172 5.31 0.50 -4.93
N VAL A 173 5.19 0.34 -6.24
CA VAL A 173 5.49 -0.91 -6.95
C VAL A 173 6.26 -0.52 -8.20
N LEU A 174 7.51 -0.97 -8.28
CA LEU A 174 8.36 -0.79 -9.45
C LEU A 174 8.40 -2.09 -10.25
N VAL A 175 7.89 -2.02 -11.47
CA VAL A 175 7.94 -3.12 -12.44
C VAL A 175 9.06 -2.82 -13.43
N ASP A 176 9.95 -3.79 -13.64
CA ASP A 176 11.08 -3.66 -14.56
C ASP A 176 10.62 -3.88 -16.02
N ARG A 177 11.51 -3.61 -16.98
CA ARG A 177 11.24 -3.76 -18.43
C ARG A 177 10.93 -5.20 -18.82
N ASP A 178 11.47 -6.18 -18.08
CA ASP A 178 11.17 -7.60 -18.25
C ASP A 178 9.84 -8.04 -17.61
N THR A 179 9.04 -7.07 -17.13
CA THR A 179 7.78 -7.24 -16.41
C THR A 179 7.88 -7.83 -15.00
N SER A 180 9.10 -8.05 -14.49
CA SER A 180 9.32 -8.51 -13.12
C SER A 180 9.11 -7.38 -12.11
N VAL A 181 8.68 -7.73 -10.90
CA VAL A 181 8.58 -6.76 -9.78
C VAL A 181 9.97 -6.57 -9.19
N LYS A 182 10.51 -5.36 -9.32
CA LYS A 182 11.83 -4.99 -8.79
C LYS A 182 11.77 -4.73 -7.29
N VAL A 183 10.89 -3.83 -6.88
CA VAL A 183 10.61 -3.50 -5.47
C VAL A 183 9.14 -3.17 -5.28
N ALA A 184 8.61 -3.46 -4.08
CA ALA A 184 7.29 -3.03 -3.64
C ALA A 184 7.29 -2.79 -2.13
N GLY A 185 6.47 -1.85 -1.70
CA GLY A 185 6.29 -1.49 -0.29
C GLY A 185 5.52 -0.20 -0.11
N GLY A 186 5.48 0.26 1.13
CA GLY A 186 4.76 1.48 1.46
C GLY A 186 4.72 1.75 2.95
N TYR A 187 4.01 2.81 3.31
CA TYR A 187 3.73 3.15 4.70
C TYR A 187 2.33 3.76 4.85
N ILE A 188 1.80 3.67 6.06
CA ILE A 188 0.61 4.38 6.54
C ILE A 188 0.99 5.08 7.84
N LEU A 189 0.70 6.36 7.93
CA LEU A 189 0.88 7.20 9.11
C LEU A 189 -0.49 7.76 9.51
N GLN A 190 -0.83 7.68 10.78
CA GLN A 190 -2.09 8.18 11.31
C GLN A 190 -1.85 9.13 12.48
N LEU A 191 -2.40 10.33 12.40
CA LEU A 191 -2.43 11.26 13.52
C LEU A 191 -3.52 10.85 14.52
N LEU A 192 -3.17 10.80 15.77
CA LEU A 192 -4.09 10.53 16.86
C LEU A 192 -4.72 11.84 17.37
N PRO A 193 -5.91 11.78 17.97
CA PRO A 193 -6.59 12.95 18.54
C PRO A 193 -5.72 13.70 19.54
N GLY A 194 -5.70 15.03 19.44
CA GLY A 194 -4.92 15.88 20.33
C GLY A 194 -3.46 16.08 19.92
N ALA A 195 -3.05 15.62 18.74
CA ALA A 195 -1.71 15.87 18.22
C ALA A 195 -1.41 17.38 18.20
N PRO A 196 -0.27 17.83 18.77
CA PRO A 196 0.15 19.22 18.71
C PRO A 196 0.42 19.66 17.27
N GLU A 197 0.20 20.94 16.97
CA GLU A 197 0.47 21.52 15.64
C GLU A 197 1.92 21.32 15.19
N GLU A 198 2.85 21.32 16.14
CA GLU A 198 4.27 21.04 15.89
C GLU A 198 4.50 19.62 15.36
N THR A 199 3.81 18.62 15.93
CA THR A 199 3.87 17.22 15.46
C THR A 199 3.28 17.10 14.04
N VAL A 200 2.15 17.78 13.77
CA VAL A 200 1.52 17.79 12.44
C VAL A 200 2.47 18.38 11.41
N SER A 201 2.98 19.59 11.68
CA SER A 201 3.88 20.31 10.78
C SER A 201 5.19 19.54 10.53
N ALA A 202 5.77 18.92 11.56
CA ALA A 202 6.97 18.11 11.44
C ALA A 202 6.74 16.88 10.57
N LEU A 203 5.59 16.20 10.72
CA LEU A 203 5.23 15.04 9.91
C LEU A 203 5.01 15.42 8.44
N GLU A 204 4.28 16.50 8.16
CA GLU A 204 4.06 17.00 6.81
C GLU A 204 5.39 17.34 6.11
N ALA A 205 6.28 18.06 6.81
CA ALA A 205 7.60 18.38 6.30
C ALA A 205 8.43 17.11 6.04
N GLY A 206 8.31 16.09 6.89
CA GLY A 206 8.97 14.80 6.73
C GLY A 206 8.48 14.05 5.49
N ILE A 207 7.16 13.97 5.28
CA ILE A 207 6.55 13.36 4.11
C ILE A 207 7.00 14.06 2.82
N GLN A 208 7.01 15.39 2.80
CA GLN A 208 7.47 16.17 1.65
C GLN A 208 8.94 15.91 1.34
N ARG A 209 9.82 15.88 2.34
CA ARG A 209 11.25 15.57 2.15
C ARG A 209 11.49 14.16 1.63
N ALA A 210 10.76 13.19 2.17
CA ALA A 210 10.89 11.79 1.79
C ALA A 210 10.46 11.54 0.34
N GLY A 211 9.43 12.24 -0.13
CA GLY A 211 8.91 12.10 -1.49
C GLY A 211 8.30 10.71 -1.75
N ALA A 212 8.50 10.18 -2.95
CA ALA A 212 7.95 8.89 -3.33
C ALA A 212 8.68 7.73 -2.63
N VAL A 213 7.94 6.71 -2.21
CA VAL A 213 8.50 5.54 -1.51
C VAL A 213 9.32 4.62 -2.41
N THR A 214 9.05 4.58 -3.71
CA THR A 214 9.72 3.67 -4.66
C THR A 214 11.24 3.89 -4.73
N PRO A 215 11.76 5.13 -4.83
CA PRO A 215 13.21 5.37 -4.79
C PRO A 215 13.88 4.92 -3.49
N MET A 216 13.21 5.06 -2.36
CA MET A 216 13.71 4.59 -1.06
C MET A 216 13.85 3.06 -1.04
N LEU A 217 12.83 2.35 -1.51
CA LEU A 217 12.84 0.89 -1.64
C LEU A 217 13.91 0.42 -2.63
N GLU A 218 14.09 1.13 -3.75
CA GLU A 218 15.10 0.82 -4.76
C GLU A 218 16.52 1.03 -4.23
N ALA A 219 16.73 2.02 -3.36
CA ALA A 219 17.98 2.25 -2.64
C ALA A 219 18.25 1.18 -1.55
N GLY A 220 17.31 0.24 -1.32
CA GLY A 220 17.44 -0.82 -0.33
C GLY A 220 17.10 -0.42 1.09
N MET A 221 16.41 0.71 1.28
CA MET A 221 15.96 1.13 2.62
C MET A 221 15.01 0.11 3.21
N THR A 222 15.20 -0.15 4.51
CA THR A 222 14.29 -0.98 5.31
C THR A 222 13.00 -0.22 5.64
N PRO A 223 11.92 -0.90 6.04
CA PRO A 223 10.73 -0.22 6.55
C PRO A 223 11.03 0.75 7.69
N GLU A 224 11.95 0.40 8.60
CA GLU A 224 12.41 1.26 9.68
C GLU A 224 13.12 2.52 9.17
N ASP A 225 14.02 2.37 8.18
CA ASP A 225 14.72 3.49 7.56
C ASP A 225 13.74 4.47 6.90
N ILE A 226 12.71 3.93 6.22
CA ILE A 226 11.66 4.73 5.59
C ILE A 226 10.90 5.53 6.65
N LEU A 227 10.48 4.87 7.76
CA LEU A 227 9.82 5.56 8.87
C LEU A 227 10.72 6.61 9.51
N GLY A 228 12.00 6.32 9.72
CA GLY A 228 12.97 7.29 10.22
C GLY A 228 13.10 8.51 9.32
N GLN A 229 13.13 8.31 8.00
CA GLN A 229 13.19 9.42 7.03
C GLN A 229 11.92 10.27 7.01
N VAL A 230 10.75 9.64 7.15
CA VAL A 230 9.46 10.34 7.08
C VAL A 230 9.10 11.00 8.39
N CYS A 231 9.29 10.32 9.53
CA CYS A 231 8.91 10.83 10.84
C CYS A 231 9.98 11.73 11.48
N GLY A 232 11.20 11.68 11.00
CA GLY A 232 12.35 12.36 11.62
C GLY A 232 12.80 11.58 12.86
N SER A 233 13.93 10.89 12.79
CA SER A 233 14.58 10.24 13.94
C SER A 233 15.24 11.26 14.84
#